data_f23e692f1cc5c2133c361db4949dffe7
#
_entry.id   f23e692f1cc5c2133c361db4949dffe7
#
_cell.length_a   1.000
_cell.length_b   1.000
_cell.length_c   1.000
_cell.angle_alpha   90.00
_cell.angle_beta   90.00
_cell.angle_gamma   90.00
#
_symmetry.space_group_name_H-M   'P 1'
#
loop_
_entity.id
_entity.type
_entity.pdbx_description
1 polymer ?
#
loop_
_entity_poly.entity_id
_entity_poly.type
_entity_poly.pdbx_seq_one_letter_code
_entity_poly.pdbx_strand_id
1 'polypeptide(L)'
;MFGISEFDRIQCQEKLEKQKAYMRSFNFINDFGEFRSLLDCSMSANLSRKYYAEVANRVNTFGSFAIDYVQRPVFLTITLNGCFRGALAGDYSKFRDKDMKFLPTEVKYKVKNGVALTIGDLCAILNYQWHLLIMRYNRHFKGVTRSYIRCFEPHKKDGVPHIHALLFVPGHTIDFLRRSYKDIFYAPQNLRVDAISREQIANGETNGFQTSIRNPAGYVMKYIQKTFINLDKTQELDDLSAWYVKHKVRRFLTSQNNVPLWVYRKINFIFTMRDFYHLNNFKNDDNNVLEWDKQSDYIYINIPERKEVIIYDNGKLEHYVCDRLINSYDRKKLPKNVTFQTIKPDLDAWVDAWYVREGRKIKFEAMKKRGEFKKPPLWMKNYELYNYYSKLDKANCNIQHLAYVENIMLDRGLNSFTKRNTKHNLNSPDLEDFIERGLREYQF
;
A
#
# COMPACT_ATOMS: atom_id res chain seq x y z
N MET A 1 -0.41 12.61 13.01
CA MET A 1 -0.65 13.26 11.70
C MET A 1 -1.54 12.39 10.83
N PHE A 2 -1.98 12.90 9.66
CA PHE A 2 -2.79 12.12 8.67
C PHE A 2 -4.10 11.53 9.19
N GLY A 3 -4.71 12.08 10.23
CA GLY A 3 -5.89 11.52 10.87
C GLY A 3 -5.64 10.18 11.58
N ILE A 4 -4.39 9.89 11.90
CA ILE A 4 -3.95 8.70 12.63
C ILE A 4 -3.73 9.09 14.10
N SER A 5 -4.40 8.37 14.99
CA SER A 5 -4.17 8.43 16.42
C SER A 5 -3.01 7.52 16.83
N GLU A 6 -2.49 7.69 18.00
CA GLU A 6 -1.47 6.79 18.56
C GLU A 6 -1.99 5.35 18.68
N PHE A 7 -3.23 5.21 19.10
CA PHE A 7 -3.90 3.90 19.12
C PHE A 7 -3.94 3.22 17.75
N ASP A 8 -4.28 3.95 16.68
CA ASP A 8 -4.25 3.41 15.32
C ASP A 8 -2.86 2.94 14.94
N ARG A 9 -1.82 3.69 15.31
CA ARG A 9 -0.42 3.36 15.03
C ARG A 9 -0.01 2.06 15.70
N ILE A 10 -0.32 1.92 16.99
CA ILE A 10 -0.07 0.69 17.77
C ILE A 10 -0.79 -0.49 17.15
N GLN A 11 -2.09 -0.39 16.87
CA GLN A 11 -2.85 -1.48 16.24
C GLN A 11 -2.29 -1.88 14.87
N CYS A 12 -1.87 -0.90 14.06
CA CYS A 12 -1.26 -1.17 12.77
C CYS A 12 0.09 -1.87 12.92
N GLN A 13 0.89 -1.47 13.90
CA GLN A 13 2.16 -2.09 14.21
C GLN A 13 1.99 -3.54 14.64
N GLU A 14 1.12 -3.80 15.62
CA GLU A 14 0.80 -5.16 16.07
C GLU A 14 0.33 -6.06 14.90
N LYS A 15 -0.53 -5.52 14.05
CA LYS A 15 -1.00 -6.25 12.86
C LYS A 15 0.16 -6.65 11.94
N LEU A 16 1.10 -5.73 11.69
CA LEU A 16 2.27 -6.00 10.87
C LEU A 16 3.22 -7.00 11.54
N GLU A 17 3.40 -6.89 12.84
CA GLU A 17 4.23 -7.82 13.62
C GLU A 17 3.64 -9.23 13.63
N LYS A 18 2.33 -9.37 13.84
CA LYS A 18 1.61 -10.65 13.72
C LYS A 18 1.76 -11.24 12.31
N GLN A 19 1.62 -10.41 11.27
CA GLN A 19 1.83 -10.84 9.90
C GLN A 19 3.27 -11.31 9.67
N LYS A 20 4.26 -10.56 10.15
CA LYS A 20 5.68 -10.95 10.04
C LYS A 20 5.99 -12.23 10.82
N ALA A 21 5.49 -12.36 12.05
CA ALA A 21 5.65 -13.56 12.85
C ALA A 21 5.08 -14.79 12.14
N TYR A 22 3.88 -14.69 11.59
CA TYR A 22 3.29 -15.73 10.76
C TYR A 22 4.16 -16.08 9.56
N MET A 23 4.64 -15.07 8.81
CA MET A 23 5.47 -15.31 7.64
C MET A 23 6.85 -15.89 7.98
N ARG A 24 7.39 -15.59 9.16
CA ARG A 24 8.64 -16.20 9.67
C ARG A 24 8.44 -17.63 10.11
N SER A 25 7.28 -17.96 10.70
CA SER A 25 6.97 -19.33 11.13
C SER A 25 6.71 -20.27 9.96
N PHE A 26 6.43 -19.73 8.78
CA PHE A 26 6.21 -20.52 7.57
C PHE A 26 7.55 -20.71 6.85
N ASN A 27 8.22 -21.84 7.13
CA ASN A 27 9.53 -22.13 6.60
C ASN A 27 9.46 -23.17 5.47
N PHE A 28 10.33 -22.96 4.49
CA PHE A 28 10.61 -23.89 3.42
C PHE A 28 12.02 -24.43 3.64
N ILE A 29 12.18 -25.72 3.56
CA ILE A 29 13.50 -26.37 3.57
C ILE A 29 13.79 -26.74 2.12
N ASN A 30 14.93 -26.30 1.58
CA ASN A 30 15.41 -26.81 0.31
C ASN A 30 16.18 -28.12 0.53
N ASP A 31 16.53 -28.78 -0.56
CA ASP A 31 17.21 -30.09 -0.52
C ASP A 31 18.61 -30.07 0.13
N PHE A 32 19.20 -28.89 0.22
CA PHE A 32 20.48 -28.70 0.91
C PHE A 32 20.32 -28.46 2.40
N GLY A 33 19.11 -28.56 2.94
CA GLY A 33 18.80 -28.27 4.34
C GLY A 33 18.76 -26.79 4.70
N GLU A 34 18.80 -25.88 3.70
CA GLU A 34 18.67 -24.45 3.96
C GLU A 34 17.22 -24.08 4.25
N PHE A 35 17.03 -23.35 5.32
CA PHE A 35 15.72 -22.81 5.70
C PHE A 35 15.51 -21.44 5.08
N ARG A 36 14.36 -21.23 4.45
CA ARG A 36 13.88 -19.93 4.01
C ARG A 36 12.44 -19.72 4.49
N SER A 37 12.22 -18.62 5.17
CA SER A 37 10.88 -18.26 5.59
C SER A 37 10.06 -17.67 4.43
N LEU A 38 8.73 -17.71 4.55
CA LEU A 38 7.84 -16.99 3.64
C LEU A 38 8.15 -15.48 3.64
N LEU A 39 8.66 -14.96 4.77
CA LEU A 39 9.10 -13.56 4.87
C LEU A 39 10.27 -13.28 3.93
N ASP A 40 11.26 -14.17 3.85
CA ASP A 40 12.43 -14.02 2.97
C ASP A 40 12.07 -14.05 1.48
N CYS A 41 11.00 -14.77 1.15
CA CYS A 41 10.47 -14.88 -0.20
C CYS A 41 9.49 -13.74 -0.56
N SER A 42 9.04 -12.98 0.44
CA SER A 42 8.00 -11.97 0.24
C SER A 42 8.56 -10.67 -0.31
N MET A 43 7.83 -10.11 -1.26
CA MET A 43 8.12 -8.81 -1.86
C MET A 43 6.93 -7.87 -1.66
N SER A 44 7.01 -7.00 -0.68
CA SER A 44 5.98 -5.98 -0.43
C SER A 44 6.58 -4.68 0.07
N ALA A 45 5.84 -3.59 -0.08
CA ALA A 45 6.25 -2.28 0.40
C ALA A 45 6.48 -2.22 1.93
N ASN A 46 5.94 -3.19 2.66
CA ASN A 46 6.08 -3.29 4.10
C ASN A 46 7.30 -4.13 4.53
N LEU A 47 7.91 -4.90 3.64
CA LEU A 47 8.75 -6.02 4.05
C LEU A 47 10.11 -6.09 3.35
N SER A 48 10.38 -5.35 2.27
CA SER A 48 11.59 -5.62 1.48
C SER A 48 12.20 -4.44 0.75
N ARG A 49 13.52 -4.25 0.94
CA ARG A 49 14.34 -3.33 0.12
C ARG A 49 14.36 -3.76 -1.36
N LYS A 50 14.28 -5.07 -1.64
CA LYS A 50 14.22 -5.60 -3.02
C LYS A 50 13.01 -5.06 -3.76
N TYR A 51 11.89 -4.91 -3.07
CA TYR A 51 10.68 -4.35 -3.66
C TYR A 51 10.84 -2.88 -4.08
N TYR A 52 11.56 -2.09 -3.28
CA TYR A 52 11.91 -0.71 -3.65
C TYR A 52 12.77 -0.67 -4.92
N ALA A 53 13.79 -1.53 -5.00
CA ALA A 53 14.64 -1.61 -6.19
C ALA A 53 13.84 -2.01 -7.45
N GLU A 54 12.92 -2.97 -7.33
CA GLU A 54 12.02 -3.35 -8.41
C GLU A 54 11.12 -2.18 -8.85
N VAL A 55 10.58 -1.43 -7.90
CA VAL A 55 9.75 -0.25 -8.20
C VAL A 55 10.57 0.83 -8.90
N ALA A 56 11.76 1.13 -8.40
CA ALA A 56 12.66 2.11 -9.02
C ALA A 56 13.02 1.70 -10.46
N ASN A 57 13.33 0.42 -10.68
CA ASN A 57 13.60 -0.14 -12.00
C ASN A 57 12.38 0.05 -12.95
N ARG A 58 11.15 -0.21 -12.47
CA ARG A 58 9.94 0.03 -13.27
C ARG A 58 9.73 1.49 -13.63
N VAL A 59 9.98 2.40 -12.68
CA VAL A 59 9.88 3.86 -12.93
C VAL A 59 10.87 4.29 -13.98
N ASN A 60 12.12 3.84 -13.87
CA ASN A 60 13.18 4.15 -14.83
C ASN A 60 12.85 3.56 -16.21
N THR A 61 12.33 2.34 -16.26
CA THR A 61 11.86 1.69 -17.50
C THR A 61 10.85 2.56 -18.24
N PHE A 62 9.84 3.08 -17.55
CA PHE A 62 8.86 3.96 -18.19
C PHE A 62 9.48 5.27 -18.67
N GLY A 63 10.44 5.81 -17.94
CA GLY A 63 11.21 6.99 -18.37
C GLY A 63 12.01 6.75 -19.64
N SER A 64 12.70 5.62 -19.74
CA SER A 64 13.46 5.22 -20.92
C SER A 64 12.56 4.99 -22.13
N PHE A 65 11.45 4.26 -21.95
CA PHE A 65 10.45 4.10 -23.02
C PHE A 65 9.88 5.43 -23.50
N ALA A 66 9.63 6.35 -22.60
CA ALA A 66 9.10 7.66 -22.96
C ALA A 66 10.07 8.42 -23.89
N ILE A 67 11.39 8.26 -23.70
CA ILE A 67 12.41 8.83 -24.60
C ILE A 67 12.35 8.14 -25.96
N ASP A 68 12.39 6.82 -25.99
CA ASP A 68 12.42 6.04 -27.26
C ASP A 68 11.16 6.28 -28.11
N TYR A 69 9.99 6.40 -27.48
CA TYR A 69 8.71 6.64 -28.17
C TYR A 69 8.32 8.13 -28.26
N VAL A 70 9.27 9.05 -28.00
CA VAL A 70 9.05 10.51 -28.08
C VAL A 70 7.82 10.94 -27.28
N GLN A 71 7.58 10.30 -26.15
CA GLN A 71 6.47 10.66 -25.26
C GLN A 71 6.83 11.82 -24.35
N ARG A 72 5.82 12.58 -23.97
CA ARG A 72 5.94 13.71 -23.05
C ARG A 72 5.45 13.34 -21.66
N PRO A 73 6.16 13.72 -20.59
CA PRO A 73 5.69 13.54 -19.23
C PRO A 73 4.55 14.50 -18.91
N VAL A 74 3.53 13.99 -18.26
CA VAL A 74 2.44 14.78 -17.66
C VAL A 74 2.30 14.37 -16.21
N PHE A 75 2.44 15.31 -15.30
CA PHE A 75 2.26 15.06 -13.87
C PHE A 75 0.91 15.59 -13.42
N LEU A 76 0.14 14.72 -12.78
CA LEU A 76 -1.18 15.04 -12.24
C LEU A 76 -1.16 14.99 -10.71
N THR A 77 -1.69 16.04 -10.10
CA THR A 77 -2.08 16.05 -8.69
C THR A 77 -3.59 16.10 -8.63
N ILE A 78 -4.19 15.04 -8.14
CA ILE A 78 -5.63 14.85 -8.13
C ILE A 78 -6.13 14.90 -6.69
N THR A 79 -6.96 15.90 -6.39
CA THR A 79 -7.54 16.12 -5.07
C THR A 79 -9.06 16.05 -5.16
N LEU A 80 -9.70 15.72 -4.04
CA LEU A 80 -11.16 15.82 -3.92
C LEU A 80 -11.56 17.25 -3.51
N ASN A 81 -12.77 17.65 -3.90
CA ASN A 81 -13.36 18.90 -3.44
C ASN A 81 -13.46 18.93 -1.91
N GLY A 82 -13.35 20.12 -1.32
CA GLY A 82 -13.42 20.31 0.14
C GLY A 82 -14.70 19.77 0.80
N CYS A 83 -15.82 19.69 0.07
CA CYS A 83 -17.07 19.11 0.57
C CYS A 83 -16.92 17.65 1.04
N PHE A 84 -15.99 16.88 0.45
CA PHE A 84 -15.73 15.50 0.87
C PHE A 84 -15.14 15.37 2.28
N ARG A 85 -14.61 16.46 2.85
CA ARG A 85 -14.22 16.49 4.27
C ARG A 85 -15.43 16.47 5.19
N GLY A 86 -16.49 17.23 4.86
CA GLY A 86 -17.76 17.15 5.56
C GLY A 86 -18.40 15.77 5.49
N ALA A 87 -18.32 15.14 4.34
CA ALA A 87 -18.85 13.79 4.11
C ALA A 87 -18.25 12.71 5.04
N LEU A 88 -17.04 12.89 5.54
CA LEU A 88 -16.44 12.00 6.57
C LEU A 88 -17.19 12.06 7.91
N ALA A 89 -17.91 13.15 8.16
CA ALA A 89 -18.81 13.33 9.30
C ALA A 89 -20.29 13.11 8.96
N GLY A 90 -20.60 12.75 7.71
CA GLY A 90 -21.99 12.62 7.21
C GLY A 90 -22.63 13.96 6.83
N ASP A 91 -21.86 15.04 6.76
CA ASP A 91 -22.35 16.35 6.30
C ASP A 91 -22.22 16.49 4.77
N TYR A 92 -23.35 16.53 4.10
CA TYR A 92 -23.47 16.67 2.65
C TYR A 92 -24.04 18.03 2.21
N SER A 93 -24.20 18.99 3.13
CA SER A 93 -24.79 20.31 2.86
C SER A 93 -24.07 21.09 1.75
N LYS A 94 -22.77 20.83 1.56
CA LYS A 94 -21.92 21.49 0.56
C LYS A 94 -21.76 20.71 -0.73
N PHE A 95 -22.46 19.56 -0.89
CA PHE A 95 -22.44 18.79 -2.12
C PHE A 95 -23.27 19.47 -3.20
N ARG A 96 -22.78 19.44 -4.42
CA ARG A 96 -23.45 19.93 -5.62
C ARG A 96 -23.62 18.79 -6.62
N ASP A 97 -24.49 18.92 -7.60
CA ASP A 97 -24.75 17.90 -8.61
C ASP A 97 -23.49 17.43 -9.33
N LYS A 98 -22.55 18.34 -9.58
CA LYS A 98 -21.26 17.98 -10.17
C LYS A 98 -20.41 17.06 -9.29
N ASP A 99 -20.51 17.19 -7.97
CA ASP A 99 -19.76 16.35 -7.02
C ASP A 99 -20.33 14.91 -7.02
N MET A 100 -21.61 14.75 -7.39
CA MET A 100 -22.30 13.47 -7.53
C MET A 100 -22.03 12.76 -8.87
N LYS A 101 -21.60 13.51 -9.91
CA LYS A 101 -21.51 13.00 -11.29
C LYS A 101 -20.55 11.82 -11.44
N PHE A 102 -19.39 11.89 -10.79
CA PHE A 102 -18.30 10.94 -10.95
C PHE A 102 -18.01 10.14 -9.67
N LEU A 103 -19.08 9.65 -9.03
CA LEU A 103 -18.99 8.77 -7.88
C LEU A 103 -19.26 7.31 -8.27
N PRO A 104 -18.61 6.34 -7.61
CA PRO A 104 -19.00 4.93 -7.68
C PRO A 104 -20.43 4.73 -7.17
N THR A 105 -21.12 3.71 -7.67
CA THR A 105 -22.53 3.43 -7.30
C THR A 105 -22.73 3.26 -5.80
N GLU A 106 -21.83 2.52 -5.14
CA GLU A 106 -21.89 2.29 -3.70
C GLU A 106 -21.73 3.59 -2.89
N VAL A 107 -20.85 4.49 -3.33
CA VAL A 107 -20.66 5.79 -2.69
C VAL A 107 -21.86 6.69 -2.93
N LYS A 108 -22.43 6.69 -4.13
CA LYS A 108 -23.69 7.41 -4.42
C LYS A 108 -24.81 7.00 -3.49
N TYR A 109 -24.92 5.70 -3.24
CA TYR A 109 -25.92 5.15 -2.30
C TYR A 109 -25.70 5.70 -0.89
N LYS A 110 -24.45 5.67 -0.38
CA LYS A 110 -24.11 6.21 0.95
C LYS A 110 -24.46 7.69 1.07
N VAL A 111 -24.08 8.50 0.07
CA VAL A 111 -24.37 9.95 0.04
C VAL A 111 -25.87 10.22 0.07
N LYS A 112 -26.66 9.51 -0.77
CA LYS A 112 -28.12 9.66 -0.82
C LYS A 112 -28.82 9.31 0.51
N ASN A 113 -28.24 8.38 1.26
CA ASN A 113 -28.79 7.95 2.55
C ASN A 113 -28.15 8.66 3.77
N GLY A 114 -27.37 9.71 3.55
CA GLY A 114 -26.73 10.45 4.64
C GLY A 114 -25.70 9.66 5.44
N VAL A 115 -25.19 8.55 4.89
CA VAL A 115 -24.20 7.69 5.57
C VAL A 115 -22.82 8.30 5.45
N ALA A 116 -22.12 8.52 6.58
CA ALA A 116 -20.77 9.05 6.60
C ALA A 116 -19.81 8.23 5.74
N LEU A 117 -19.02 8.92 4.92
CA LEU A 117 -17.99 8.28 4.10
C LEU A 117 -16.76 7.95 4.94
N THR A 118 -16.01 6.96 4.47
CA THR A 118 -14.72 6.57 5.04
C THR A 118 -13.57 7.04 4.13
N ILE A 119 -12.34 7.03 4.64
CA ILE A 119 -11.14 7.26 3.82
C ILE A 119 -11.07 6.23 2.66
N GLY A 120 -11.51 4.98 2.91
CA GLY A 120 -11.62 3.96 1.87
C GLY A 120 -12.58 4.36 0.74
N ASP A 121 -13.73 4.96 1.08
CA ASP A 121 -14.68 5.47 0.08
C ASP A 121 -14.06 6.62 -0.73
N LEU A 122 -13.31 7.53 -0.09
CA LEU A 122 -12.60 8.60 -0.79
C LEU A 122 -11.54 8.06 -1.75
N CYS A 123 -10.80 7.02 -1.35
CA CYS A 123 -9.87 6.31 -2.24
C CYS A 123 -10.61 5.63 -3.41
N ALA A 124 -11.78 5.04 -3.17
CA ALA A 124 -12.61 4.44 -4.21
C ALA A 124 -13.10 5.48 -5.23
N ILE A 125 -13.50 6.68 -4.78
CA ILE A 125 -13.88 7.80 -5.66
C ILE A 125 -12.72 8.17 -6.58
N LEU A 126 -11.53 8.40 -6.01
CA LEU A 126 -10.34 8.78 -6.78
C LEU A 126 -9.93 7.68 -7.78
N ASN A 127 -10.03 6.41 -7.39
CA ASN A 127 -9.79 5.28 -8.30
C ASN A 127 -10.79 5.23 -9.44
N TYR A 128 -12.07 5.48 -9.16
CA TYR A 128 -13.11 5.50 -10.16
C TYR A 128 -12.92 6.64 -11.16
N GLN A 129 -12.65 7.85 -10.67
CA GLN A 129 -12.37 9.02 -11.50
C GLN A 129 -11.11 8.81 -12.37
N TRP A 130 -10.05 8.20 -11.80
CA TRP A 130 -8.88 7.80 -12.57
C TRP A 130 -9.22 6.81 -13.68
N HIS A 131 -10.03 5.80 -13.36
CA HIS A 131 -10.48 4.82 -14.36
C HIS A 131 -11.25 5.51 -15.50
N LEU A 132 -12.12 6.46 -15.20
CA LEU A 132 -12.86 7.22 -16.22
C LEU A 132 -11.90 8.03 -17.12
N LEU A 133 -10.88 8.68 -16.56
CA LEU A 133 -9.86 9.41 -17.33
C LEU A 133 -9.18 8.48 -18.33
N ILE A 134 -8.69 7.35 -17.85
CA ILE A 134 -7.97 6.37 -18.68
C ILE A 134 -8.88 5.74 -19.73
N MET A 135 -10.14 5.43 -19.39
CA MET A 135 -11.13 4.94 -20.35
C MET A 135 -11.41 5.96 -21.46
N ARG A 136 -11.59 7.24 -21.11
CA ARG A 136 -11.81 8.32 -22.11
C ARG A 136 -10.61 8.42 -23.05
N TYR A 137 -9.40 8.43 -22.49
CA TYR A 137 -8.18 8.46 -23.27
C TYR A 137 -8.11 7.28 -24.25
N ASN A 138 -8.31 6.06 -23.78
CA ASN A 138 -8.24 4.86 -24.61
C ASN A 138 -9.30 4.80 -25.71
N ARG A 139 -10.49 5.33 -25.45
CA ARG A 139 -11.57 5.38 -26.46
C ARG A 139 -11.24 6.37 -27.58
N HIS A 140 -10.62 7.50 -27.22
CA HIS A 140 -10.29 8.55 -28.18
C HIS A 140 -9.02 8.22 -28.97
N PHE A 141 -8.02 7.65 -28.33
CA PHE A 141 -6.72 7.30 -28.91
C PHE A 141 -6.53 5.78 -28.92
N LYS A 142 -7.28 5.10 -29.77
CA LYS A 142 -7.16 3.64 -29.93
C LYS A 142 -5.77 3.27 -30.44
N GLY A 143 -5.14 2.28 -29.79
CA GLY A 143 -3.80 1.79 -30.19
C GLY A 143 -2.62 2.68 -29.77
N VAL A 144 -2.87 3.87 -29.21
CA VAL A 144 -1.78 4.76 -28.76
C VAL A 144 -1.23 4.27 -27.43
N THR A 145 0.06 3.98 -27.44
CA THR A 145 0.79 3.54 -26.24
C THR A 145 0.90 4.66 -25.22
N ARG A 146 0.62 4.34 -23.99
CA ARG A 146 0.81 5.22 -22.83
C ARG A 146 1.30 4.41 -21.65
N SER A 147 2.06 5.03 -20.78
CA SER A 147 2.43 4.46 -19.50
C SER A 147 2.13 5.43 -18.35
N TYR A 148 1.92 4.89 -17.17
CA TYR A 148 1.72 5.71 -16.00
C TYR A 148 2.17 5.02 -14.72
N ILE A 149 2.50 5.86 -13.75
CA ILE A 149 2.76 5.48 -12.36
C ILE A 149 1.97 6.44 -11.50
N ARG A 150 1.26 5.93 -10.51
CA ARG A 150 0.54 6.77 -9.56
C ARG A 150 0.65 6.25 -8.14
N CYS A 151 0.64 7.15 -7.18
CA CYS A 151 0.60 6.83 -5.77
C CYS A 151 -0.46 7.67 -5.05
N PHE A 152 -0.98 7.09 -3.97
CA PHE A 152 -1.79 7.86 -3.02
C PHE A 152 -0.87 8.56 -2.04
N GLU A 153 -1.24 9.76 -1.63
CA GLU A 153 -0.65 10.48 -0.49
C GLU A 153 -1.78 11.04 0.37
N PRO A 154 -1.78 10.81 1.68
CA PRO A 154 -2.76 11.44 2.56
C PRO A 154 -2.40 12.89 2.87
N HIS A 155 -3.40 13.72 3.00
CA HIS A 155 -3.22 15.08 3.50
C HIS A 155 -2.77 15.05 4.97
N LYS A 156 -1.73 15.82 5.31
CA LYS A 156 -1.08 15.78 6.63
C LYS A 156 -2.03 16.01 7.81
N LYS A 157 -3.03 16.87 7.64
CA LYS A 157 -3.92 17.27 8.73
C LYS A 157 -5.01 16.24 9.00
N ASP A 158 -5.68 15.75 7.97
CA ASP A 158 -6.94 15.00 8.08
C ASP A 158 -6.91 13.63 7.41
N GLY A 159 -5.83 13.27 6.74
CA GLY A 159 -5.69 11.97 6.08
C GLY A 159 -6.52 11.82 4.79
N VAL A 160 -7.16 12.88 4.31
CA VAL A 160 -7.91 12.85 3.03
C VAL A 160 -6.95 12.50 1.90
N PRO A 161 -7.25 11.45 1.10
CA PRO A 161 -6.35 11.00 0.06
C PRO A 161 -6.30 11.97 -1.12
N HIS A 162 -5.14 12.07 -1.74
CA HIS A 162 -4.94 12.62 -3.07
C HIS A 162 -4.00 11.70 -3.86
N ILE A 163 -4.03 11.84 -5.19
CA ILE A 163 -3.19 11.04 -6.08
C ILE A 163 -2.14 11.94 -6.71
N HIS A 164 -0.90 11.46 -6.69
CA HIS A 164 0.17 11.94 -7.56
C HIS A 164 0.38 10.91 -8.66
N ALA A 165 0.29 11.35 -9.91
CA ALA A 165 0.44 10.48 -11.06
C ALA A 165 1.38 11.08 -12.10
N LEU A 166 2.29 10.28 -12.61
CA LEU A 166 3.11 10.58 -13.76
C LEU A 166 2.62 9.73 -14.93
N LEU A 167 2.23 10.40 -16.02
CA LEU A 167 1.86 9.77 -17.28
C LEU A 167 2.91 10.12 -18.33
N PHE A 168 3.19 9.18 -19.21
CA PHE A 168 3.94 9.39 -20.43
C PHE A 168 2.99 9.18 -21.61
N VAL A 169 2.82 10.19 -22.43
CA VAL A 169 1.87 10.22 -23.54
C VAL A 169 2.45 10.95 -24.75
N PRO A 170 2.05 10.63 -25.98
CA PRO A 170 2.42 11.42 -27.15
C PRO A 170 1.96 12.88 -27.03
N GLY A 171 2.78 13.81 -27.50
CA GLY A 171 2.53 15.25 -27.32
C GLY A 171 1.20 15.74 -27.85
N HIS A 172 0.73 15.22 -28.99
CA HIS A 172 -0.55 15.57 -29.61
C HIS A 172 -1.79 15.18 -28.77
N THR A 173 -1.62 14.32 -27.76
CA THR A 173 -2.75 13.86 -26.92
C THR A 173 -2.93 14.72 -25.65
N ILE A 174 -1.99 15.58 -25.32
CA ILE A 174 -1.95 16.34 -24.07
C ILE A 174 -3.16 17.23 -23.87
N ASP A 175 -3.61 17.93 -24.93
CA ASP A 175 -4.75 18.83 -24.83
C ASP A 175 -6.07 18.12 -24.56
N PHE A 176 -6.24 16.92 -25.14
CA PHE A 176 -7.40 16.09 -24.83
C PHE A 176 -7.34 15.60 -23.39
N LEU A 177 -6.16 15.17 -22.93
CA LEU A 177 -5.95 14.73 -21.55
C LEU A 177 -6.22 15.87 -20.56
N ARG A 178 -5.77 17.09 -20.86
CA ARG A 178 -6.01 18.30 -20.04
C ARG A 178 -7.50 18.63 -19.94
N ARG A 179 -8.25 18.59 -21.06
CA ARG A 179 -9.70 18.80 -21.05
C ARG A 179 -10.42 17.74 -20.25
N SER A 180 -10.06 16.48 -20.44
CA SER A 180 -10.64 15.36 -19.69
C SER A 180 -10.34 15.44 -18.18
N TYR A 181 -9.12 15.88 -17.81
CA TYR A 181 -8.75 16.15 -16.43
C TYR A 181 -9.65 17.23 -15.80
N LYS A 182 -9.80 18.37 -16.46
CA LYS A 182 -10.64 19.48 -15.96
C LYS A 182 -12.12 19.12 -15.82
N ASP A 183 -12.63 18.21 -16.65
CA ASP A 183 -14.01 17.75 -16.57
C ASP A 183 -14.26 16.76 -15.42
N ILE A 184 -13.31 15.84 -15.20
CA ILE A 184 -13.48 14.74 -14.24
C ILE A 184 -13.07 15.16 -12.83
N PHE A 185 -11.94 15.85 -12.70
CA PHE A 185 -11.37 16.15 -11.40
C PHE A 185 -11.69 17.58 -10.94
N TYR A 186 -11.68 17.72 -9.64
CA TYR A 186 -11.72 19.05 -9.04
C TYR A 186 -10.39 19.76 -9.32
N ALA A 187 -10.45 20.87 -10.06
CA ALA A 187 -9.30 21.74 -10.31
C ALA A 187 -9.53 23.07 -9.58
N PRO A 188 -9.03 23.24 -8.35
CA PRO A 188 -9.19 24.48 -7.62
C PRO A 188 -8.44 25.61 -8.30
N GLN A 189 -9.12 26.72 -8.56
CA GLN A 189 -8.55 27.88 -9.25
C GLN A 189 -7.54 28.65 -8.38
N ASN A 190 -7.57 28.45 -7.05
CA ASN A 190 -6.85 29.26 -6.06
C ASN A 190 -5.96 28.46 -5.10
N LEU A 191 -5.44 27.31 -5.52
CA LEU A 191 -4.40 26.70 -4.68
C LEU A 191 -3.15 27.55 -4.74
N ARG A 192 -2.78 28.12 -3.58
CA ARG A 192 -1.39 28.55 -3.31
C ARG A 192 -0.51 27.29 -3.26
N VAL A 193 -0.22 26.73 -4.40
CA VAL A 193 0.81 25.71 -4.55
C VAL A 193 2.04 26.41 -5.06
N ASP A 194 3.18 26.03 -4.58
CA ASP A 194 4.50 26.49 -4.96
C ASP A 194 4.52 26.84 -6.45
N ALA A 195 4.64 28.12 -6.69
CA ALA A 195 4.57 28.89 -7.89
C ALA A 195 4.72 28.11 -9.21
N ILE A 196 3.60 27.81 -9.86
CA ILE A 196 3.62 27.70 -11.31
C ILE A 196 4.01 29.07 -11.84
N SER A 197 5.06 29.13 -12.65
CA SER A 197 5.50 30.39 -13.25
C SER A 197 4.39 30.97 -14.14
N ARG A 198 4.41 32.31 -14.35
CA ARG A 198 3.47 32.97 -15.27
C ARG A 198 3.50 32.34 -16.67
N GLU A 199 4.67 31.93 -17.11
CA GLU A 199 4.87 31.24 -18.39
C GLU A 199 4.18 29.87 -18.43
N GLN A 200 4.26 29.09 -17.37
CA GLN A 200 3.55 27.82 -17.24
C GLN A 200 2.03 28.01 -17.26
N ILE A 201 1.52 29.05 -16.61
CA ILE A 201 0.11 29.42 -16.64
C ILE A 201 -0.33 29.80 -18.06
N ALA A 202 0.49 30.60 -18.76
CA ALA A 202 0.24 30.98 -20.17
C ALA A 202 0.20 29.74 -21.07
N ASN A 203 1.00 28.71 -20.79
CA ASN A 203 0.99 27.42 -21.49
C ASN A 203 -0.16 26.48 -21.06
N GLY A 204 -1.12 26.98 -20.29
CA GLY A 204 -2.30 26.23 -19.86
C GLY A 204 -2.04 25.23 -18.75
N GLU A 205 -0.92 25.29 -18.07
CA GLU A 205 -0.65 24.46 -16.89
C GLU A 205 -1.50 24.94 -15.71
N THR A 206 -1.87 23.99 -14.88
CA THR A 206 -2.57 24.24 -13.61
C THR A 206 -1.80 23.52 -12.49
N ASN A 207 -2.04 23.91 -11.26
CA ASN A 207 -1.41 23.25 -10.11
C ASN A 207 -1.61 21.73 -10.06
N GLY A 208 -2.65 21.21 -10.69
CA GLY A 208 -2.94 19.78 -10.75
C GLY A 208 -2.55 19.11 -12.07
N PHE A 209 -2.10 19.89 -13.09
CA PHE A 209 -1.74 19.37 -14.41
C PHE A 209 -0.49 20.07 -14.91
N GLN A 210 0.65 19.39 -14.86
CA GLN A 210 1.98 19.93 -15.18
C GLN A 210 2.62 19.13 -16.33
N THR A 211 3.18 19.84 -17.30
CA THR A 211 3.89 19.26 -18.46
C THR A 211 5.37 19.61 -18.50
N SER A 212 5.79 20.65 -17.77
CA SER A 212 7.16 21.13 -17.74
C SER A 212 7.94 20.53 -16.56
N ILE A 213 8.30 19.26 -16.65
CA ILE A 213 9.00 18.53 -15.58
C ILE A 213 10.40 18.14 -16.05
N ARG A 214 11.44 18.68 -15.40
CA ARG A 214 12.85 18.39 -15.78
C ARG A 214 13.27 16.95 -15.48
N ASN A 215 12.84 16.39 -14.35
CA ASN A 215 13.16 15.02 -13.95
C ASN A 215 11.88 14.28 -13.49
N PRO A 216 11.09 13.75 -14.45
CA PRO A 216 9.81 13.11 -14.12
C PRO A 216 9.96 11.89 -13.21
N ALA A 217 10.93 11.02 -13.48
CA ALA A 217 11.18 9.82 -12.69
C ALA A 217 11.57 10.15 -11.25
N GLY A 218 12.52 11.05 -11.05
CA GLY A 218 12.92 11.51 -9.72
C GLY A 218 11.78 12.21 -8.98
N TYR A 219 10.93 12.93 -9.69
CA TYR A 219 9.80 13.62 -9.08
C TYR A 219 8.75 12.64 -8.52
N VAL A 220 8.34 11.63 -9.28
CA VAL A 220 7.39 10.62 -8.78
C VAL A 220 8.03 9.72 -7.72
N MET A 221 9.32 9.40 -7.85
CA MET A 221 10.04 8.61 -6.85
C MET A 221 10.06 9.27 -5.47
N LYS A 222 10.10 10.60 -5.38
CA LYS A 222 10.00 11.35 -4.12
C LYS A 222 8.73 10.99 -3.33
N TYR A 223 7.60 10.82 -4.03
CA TYR A 223 6.33 10.43 -3.40
C TYR A 223 6.31 8.95 -3.05
N ILE A 224 6.84 8.11 -3.95
CA ILE A 224 6.91 6.67 -3.71
C ILE A 224 7.82 6.34 -2.52
N GLN A 225 8.99 6.95 -2.42
CA GLN A 225 9.94 6.74 -1.32
C GLN A 225 9.34 6.99 0.06
N LYS A 226 8.53 8.04 0.19
CA LYS A 226 7.83 8.35 1.44
C LYS A 226 6.89 7.23 1.90
N THR A 227 6.41 6.41 0.96
CA THR A 227 5.43 5.37 1.26
C THR A 227 6.07 4.07 1.73
N PHE A 228 7.38 3.88 1.56
CA PHE A 228 8.07 2.67 2.00
C PHE A 228 8.36 2.73 3.49
N ILE A 229 7.99 1.70 4.20
CA ILE A 229 8.29 1.55 5.61
C ILE A 229 9.76 1.21 5.77
N ASN A 230 10.48 2.00 6.54
CA ASN A 230 11.86 1.70 6.89
C ASN A 230 11.89 0.85 8.17
N LEU A 231 11.40 -0.37 8.08
CA LEU A 231 11.30 -1.30 9.20
C LEU A 231 12.64 -1.72 9.80
N ASP A 232 13.74 -1.41 9.11
CA ASP A 232 15.10 -1.74 9.59
C ASP A 232 15.66 -0.66 10.51
N LYS A 233 15.10 0.55 10.50
CA LYS A 233 15.66 1.71 11.19
C LYS A 233 14.88 2.19 12.41
N THR A 234 13.58 1.90 12.47
CA THR A 234 12.71 2.32 13.56
C THR A 234 11.93 1.14 14.09
N GLN A 235 11.93 0.98 15.41
CA GLN A 235 11.08 -0.01 16.08
C GLN A 235 9.59 0.38 15.99
N GLU A 236 9.30 1.66 15.73
CA GLU A 236 7.94 2.19 15.69
C GLU A 236 7.47 2.53 14.28
N LEU A 237 6.20 2.22 14.02
CA LEU A 237 5.54 2.55 12.76
C LEU A 237 5.21 4.05 12.73
N ASP A 238 5.57 4.75 11.66
CA ASP A 238 5.19 6.14 11.46
C ASP A 238 3.71 6.30 11.08
N ASP A 239 3.16 7.50 11.29
CA ASP A 239 1.75 7.81 11.03
C ASP A 239 1.37 7.62 9.55
N LEU A 240 2.28 7.91 8.63
CA LEU A 240 2.04 7.73 7.19
C LEU A 240 1.90 6.25 6.83
N SER A 241 2.78 5.44 7.35
CA SER A 241 2.75 3.98 7.16
C SER A 241 1.52 3.36 7.82
N ALA A 242 1.17 3.83 9.03
CA ALA A 242 -0.05 3.43 9.72
C ALA A 242 -1.30 3.77 8.90
N TRP A 243 -1.33 4.92 8.23
CA TRP A 243 -2.45 5.31 7.36
C TRP A 243 -2.67 4.28 6.23
N TYR A 244 -1.60 3.87 5.54
CA TYR A 244 -1.72 2.86 4.48
C TYR A 244 -2.22 1.51 5.00
N VAL A 245 -1.74 1.09 6.18
CA VAL A 245 -2.13 -0.19 6.80
C VAL A 245 -3.57 -0.14 7.29
N LYS A 246 -3.96 0.93 7.99
CA LYS A 246 -5.29 1.13 8.54
C LYS A 246 -6.36 1.12 7.46
N HIS A 247 -6.14 1.90 6.40
CA HIS A 247 -7.10 2.07 5.33
C HIS A 247 -6.95 1.07 4.18
N LYS A 248 -5.98 0.13 4.25
CA LYS A 248 -5.70 -0.89 3.24
C LYS A 248 -5.46 -0.32 1.85
N VAL A 249 -4.82 0.85 1.77
CA VAL A 249 -4.58 1.56 0.52
C VAL A 249 -3.33 1.01 -0.17
N ARG A 250 -3.42 0.72 -1.46
CA ARG A 250 -2.25 0.39 -2.28
C ARG A 250 -1.40 1.64 -2.46
N ARG A 251 -0.12 1.56 -2.11
CA ARG A 251 0.79 2.69 -2.09
C ARG A 251 1.02 3.28 -3.47
N PHE A 252 1.28 2.41 -4.45
CA PHE A 252 1.44 2.83 -5.84
C PHE A 252 0.84 1.81 -6.81
N LEU A 253 0.54 2.28 -8.00
CA LEU A 253 0.00 1.51 -9.11
C LEU A 253 0.68 1.96 -10.40
N THR A 254 0.92 1.02 -11.31
CA THR A 254 1.50 1.30 -12.62
C THR A 254 0.64 0.74 -13.73
N SER A 255 0.79 1.26 -14.93
CA SER A 255 0.34 0.56 -16.14
C SER A 255 1.05 -0.78 -16.27
N GLN A 256 0.49 -1.66 -17.09
CA GLN A 256 1.15 -2.91 -17.44
C GLN A 256 2.38 -2.63 -18.31
N ASN A 257 3.40 -3.44 -18.15
CA ASN A 257 4.54 -3.50 -19.04
C ASN A 257 4.28 -4.56 -20.11
N ASN A 258 4.99 -4.49 -21.23
CA ASN A 258 4.90 -5.49 -22.30
C ASN A 258 5.36 -6.88 -21.83
N VAL A 259 6.29 -6.92 -20.88
CA VAL A 259 6.74 -8.15 -20.22
C VAL A 259 6.09 -8.28 -18.85
N PRO A 260 5.41 -9.38 -18.54
CA PRO A 260 4.82 -9.60 -17.24
C PRO A 260 5.85 -9.68 -16.12
N LEU A 261 5.47 -9.22 -14.93
CA LEU A 261 6.35 -9.19 -13.75
C LEU A 261 6.88 -10.58 -13.36
N TRP A 262 6.07 -11.64 -13.55
CA TRP A 262 6.49 -13.00 -13.23
C TRP A 262 7.62 -13.50 -14.13
N VAL A 263 7.61 -13.13 -15.43
CA VAL A 263 8.70 -13.41 -16.38
C VAL A 263 9.98 -12.72 -15.91
N TYR A 264 9.90 -11.41 -15.66
CA TYR A 264 11.04 -10.65 -15.18
C TYR A 264 11.65 -11.26 -13.91
N ARG A 265 10.84 -11.60 -12.92
CA ARG A 265 11.31 -12.17 -11.64
C ARG A 265 12.02 -13.52 -11.79
N LYS A 266 11.75 -14.26 -12.85
CA LYS A 266 12.38 -15.54 -13.11
C LYS A 266 13.77 -15.42 -13.75
N ILE A 267 14.00 -14.37 -14.52
CA ILE A 267 15.20 -14.23 -15.36
C ILE A 267 16.02 -12.95 -15.08
N ASN A 268 15.61 -12.09 -14.16
CA ASN A 268 16.29 -10.81 -13.87
C ASN A 268 17.71 -10.92 -13.31
N PHE A 269 18.15 -12.12 -12.91
CA PHE A 269 19.52 -12.36 -12.47
C PHE A 269 20.49 -12.53 -13.65
N ILE A 270 19.97 -12.79 -14.86
CA ILE A 270 20.76 -12.82 -16.09
C ILE A 270 21.11 -11.38 -16.44
N PHE A 271 22.41 -11.11 -16.67
CA PHE A 271 22.90 -9.74 -16.86
C PHE A 271 22.14 -8.95 -17.93
N THR A 272 21.84 -9.56 -19.07
CA THR A 272 21.10 -8.95 -20.17
C THR A 272 19.61 -8.71 -19.89
N MET A 273 19.06 -9.41 -18.88
CA MET A 273 17.65 -9.34 -18.49
C MET A 273 17.44 -8.61 -17.15
N ARG A 274 18.51 -8.02 -16.62
CA ARG A 274 18.52 -7.41 -15.28
C ARG A 274 17.50 -6.29 -15.10
N ASP A 275 17.21 -5.54 -16.16
CA ASP A 275 16.30 -4.40 -16.12
C ASP A 275 15.04 -4.65 -16.95
N PHE A 276 13.90 -4.20 -16.47
CA PHE A 276 12.65 -4.22 -17.24
C PHE A 276 12.78 -3.53 -18.58
N TYR A 277 13.58 -2.46 -18.65
CA TYR A 277 13.84 -1.73 -19.88
C TYR A 277 14.43 -2.65 -20.96
N HIS A 278 15.45 -3.44 -20.65
CA HIS A 278 16.06 -4.37 -21.58
C HIS A 278 15.04 -5.40 -22.08
N LEU A 279 14.33 -6.05 -21.18
CA LEU A 279 13.30 -7.03 -21.54
C LEU A 279 12.20 -6.45 -22.44
N ASN A 280 11.75 -5.25 -22.14
CA ASN A 280 10.73 -4.60 -22.94
C ASN A 280 11.27 -4.18 -24.33
N ASN A 281 12.51 -3.71 -24.41
CA ASN A 281 13.14 -3.39 -25.68
C ASN A 281 13.29 -4.63 -26.55
N PHE A 282 13.78 -5.73 -26.00
CA PHE A 282 13.86 -6.98 -26.73
C PHE A 282 12.48 -7.46 -27.21
N LYS A 283 11.43 -7.27 -26.43
CA LYS A 283 10.06 -7.63 -26.83
C LYS A 283 9.51 -6.73 -27.93
N ASN A 284 9.97 -5.49 -28.04
CA ASN A 284 9.52 -4.53 -29.06
C ASN A 284 10.31 -4.63 -30.38
N ASP A 285 11.38 -5.40 -30.42
CA ASP A 285 12.16 -5.66 -31.62
C ASP A 285 11.64 -6.93 -32.31
N ASP A 286 11.12 -6.77 -33.50
CA ASP A 286 10.50 -7.86 -34.27
C ASP A 286 11.51 -8.99 -34.66
N ASN A 287 12.82 -8.73 -34.63
CA ASN A 287 13.85 -9.73 -34.84
C ASN A 287 14.02 -10.69 -33.65
N ASN A 288 13.52 -10.32 -32.49
CA ASN A 288 13.64 -11.10 -31.27
C ASN A 288 12.38 -11.91 -30.98
N VAL A 289 12.57 -13.12 -30.49
CA VAL A 289 11.46 -13.98 -30.09
C VAL A 289 11.41 -14.03 -28.55
N LEU A 290 10.33 -13.49 -27.98
CA LEU A 290 10.05 -13.56 -26.54
C LEU A 290 8.67 -14.16 -26.33
N GLU A 291 8.64 -15.41 -25.87
CA GLU A 291 7.44 -16.18 -25.63
C GLU A 291 7.36 -16.62 -24.18
N TRP A 292 6.17 -16.70 -23.65
CA TRP A 292 5.93 -17.23 -22.31
C TRP A 292 4.52 -17.77 -22.17
N ASP A 293 4.42 -18.82 -21.38
CA ASP A 293 3.13 -19.35 -20.92
C ASP A 293 3.18 -19.55 -19.40
N LYS A 294 2.22 -18.94 -18.72
CA LYS A 294 2.13 -19.00 -17.26
C LYS A 294 1.62 -20.35 -16.76
N GLN A 295 0.80 -21.06 -17.56
CA GLN A 295 0.22 -22.34 -17.15
C GLN A 295 1.26 -23.45 -17.17
N SER A 296 2.07 -23.50 -18.23
CA SER A 296 3.19 -24.44 -18.34
C SER A 296 4.45 -23.98 -17.61
N ASP A 297 4.45 -22.78 -17.03
CA ASP A 297 5.63 -22.14 -16.40
C ASP A 297 6.84 -22.08 -17.34
N TYR A 298 6.58 -21.68 -18.58
CA TYR A 298 7.53 -21.67 -19.69
C TYR A 298 7.90 -20.24 -20.11
N ILE A 299 9.20 -20.02 -20.41
CA ILE A 299 9.72 -18.78 -21.00
C ILE A 299 10.77 -19.18 -22.05
N TYR A 300 10.64 -18.64 -23.25
CA TYR A 300 11.63 -18.74 -24.32
C TYR A 300 12.00 -17.35 -24.80
N ILE A 301 13.31 -17.08 -24.87
CA ILE A 301 13.84 -15.82 -25.37
C ILE A 301 14.97 -16.14 -26.34
N ASN A 302 14.88 -15.60 -27.54
CA ASN A 302 15.94 -15.66 -28.55
C ASN A 302 16.24 -14.26 -29.06
N ILE A 303 17.49 -13.82 -28.91
CA ILE A 303 18.02 -12.54 -29.37
C ILE A 303 19.12 -12.82 -30.43
N PRO A 304 18.75 -12.88 -31.70
CA PRO A 304 19.68 -13.29 -32.77
C PRO A 304 20.93 -12.42 -32.88
N GLU A 305 20.80 -11.10 -32.73
CA GLU A 305 21.94 -10.16 -32.80
C GLU A 305 23.02 -10.47 -31.76
N ARG A 306 22.62 -10.98 -30.60
CA ARG A 306 23.52 -11.35 -29.51
C ARG A 306 23.88 -12.81 -29.49
N LYS A 307 23.30 -13.60 -30.42
CA LYS A 307 23.36 -15.06 -30.38
C LYS A 307 23.04 -15.63 -29.02
N GLU A 308 22.04 -15.04 -28.36
CA GLU A 308 21.65 -15.32 -26.98
C GLU A 308 20.31 -16.03 -26.97
N VAL A 309 20.26 -17.20 -26.32
CA VAL A 309 19.02 -17.98 -26.11
C VAL A 309 18.85 -18.30 -24.64
N ILE A 310 17.65 -18.03 -24.11
CA ILE A 310 17.28 -18.35 -22.74
C ILE A 310 16.03 -19.22 -22.79
N ILE A 311 16.10 -20.37 -22.16
CA ILE A 311 15.00 -21.31 -22.03
C ILE A 311 14.73 -21.52 -20.55
N TYR A 312 13.53 -21.24 -20.12
CA TYR A 312 13.04 -21.60 -18.80
C TYR A 312 11.81 -22.48 -18.95
N ASP A 313 11.90 -23.70 -18.47
CA ASP A 313 10.83 -24.67 -18.52
C ASP A 313 10.64 -25.30 -17.14
N ASN A 314 9.50 -24.99 -16.50
CA ASN A 314 9.03 -25.60 -15.27
C ASN A 314 10.14 -25.79 -14.20
N GLY A 315 10.91 -24.74 -13.96
CA GLY A 315 11.98 -24.73 -12.96
C GLY A 315 13.39 -24.98 -13.49
N LYS A 316 13.55 -25.44 -14.72
CA LYS A 316 14.84 -25.58 -15.38
C LYS A 316 15.13 -24.33 -16.20
N LEU A 317 16.28 -23.71 -16.00
CA LEU A 317 16.77 -22.60 -16.81
C LEU A 317 18.05 -23.02 -17.52
N GLU A 318 18.11 -22.71 -18.80
CA GLU A 318 19.31 -22.82 -19.62
C GLU A 318 19.54 -21.49 -20.36
N HIS A 319 20.75 -20.98 -20.28
CA HIS A 319 21.16 -19.74 -20.92
C HIS A 319 22.37 -19.99 -21.83
N TYR A 320 22.20 -19.79 -23.12
CA TYR A 320 23.18 -19.98 -24.12
C TYR A 320 23.62 -18.65 -24.73
N VAL A 321 24.91 -18.49 -24.97
CA VAL A 321 25.48 -17.39 -25.76
C VAL A 321 26.45 -17.98 -26.79
N CYS A 322 26.29 -17.67 -28.06
CA CYS A 322 27.04 -18.25 -29.17
C CYS A 322 27.08 -19.79 -29.06
N ASP A 323 25.92 -20.41 -28.89
CA ASP A 323 25.70 -21.87 -28.76
C ASP A 323 26.39 -22.52 -27.54
N ARG A 324 27.00 -21.75 -26.68
CA ARG A 324 27.63 -22.22 -25.43
C ARG A 324 26.73 -22.04 -24.25
N LEU A 325 26.54 -23.08 -23.46
CA LEU A 325 25.81 -23.00 -22.21
C LEU A 325 26.63 -22.17 -21.19
N ILE A 326 26.13 -20.96 -20.88
CA ILE A 326 26.77 -20.03 -19.96
C ILE A 326 26.24 -20.19 -18.54
N ASN A 327 24.93 -20.47 -18.40
CA ASN A 327 24.30 -20.64 -17.11
C ASN A 327 23.24 -21.73 -17.18
N SER A 328 23.19 -22.58 -16.17
CA SER A 328 22.17 -23.61 -16.03
C SER A 328 21.70 -23.68 -14.58
N TYR A 329 20.39 -23.72 -14.43
CA TYR A 329 19.77 -23.87 -13.15
C TYR A 329 18.61 -24.87 -13.28
N ASP A 330 18.58 -25.87 -12.42
CA ASP A 330 17.55 -26.90 -12.47
C ASP A 330 16.97 -27.16 -11.07
N ARG A 331 15.81 -26.61 -10.82
CA ARG A 331 15.06 -26.88 -9.58
C ARG A 331 14.56 -28.32 -9.48
N LYS A 332 14.43 -29.06 -10.60
CA LYS A 332 13.96 -30.44 -10.61
C LYS A 332 15.07 -31.46 -10.35
N LYS A 333 16.34 -31.09 -10.55
CA LYS A 333 17.49 -31.93 -10.18
C LYS A 333 17.80 -31.88 -8.70
N LEU A 334 17.18 -30.99 -7.97
CA LEU A 334 17.09 -31.14 -6.56
C LEU A 334 16.43 -32.50 -6.29
N PRO A 335 16.98 -33.40 -5.40
CA PRO A 335 16.52 -34.76 -5.25
C PRO A 335 15.01 -34.84 -5.13
N LYS A 336 14.39 -35.86 -5.78
CA LYS A 336 12.93 -36.05 -5.80
C LYS A 336 12.24 -36.19 -4.42
N ASN A 337 13.04 -36.25 -3.36
CA ASN A 337 12.61 -36.29 -1.96
C ASN A 337 12.52 -34.92 -1.30
N VAL A 338 12.58 -33.83 -2.07
CA VAL A 338 12.17 -32.53 -1.56
C VAL A 338 10.67 -32.49 -1.48
N THR A 339 10.18 -33.14 -0.52
CA THR A 339 9.05 -32.61 0.20
C THR A 339 9.55 -31.25 0.69
N PHE A 340 9.01 -30.17 0.14
CA PHE A 340 8.90 -28.94 0.92
C PHE A 340 8.16 -29.39 2.18
N GLN A 341 8.91 -29.85 3.18
CA GLN A 341 8.38 -29.91 4.50
C GLN A 341 8.15 -28.44 4.82
N THR A 342 6.99 -27.99 4.44
CA THR A 342 6.37 -26.92 5.16
C THR A 342 6.43 -27.45 6.56
N ILE A 343 7.34 -26.98 7.39
CA ILE A 343 7.19 -27.06 8.83
C ILE A 343 5.98 -26.16 9.00
N LYS A 344 4.81 -26.77 8.83
CA LYS A 344 3.56 -26.12 9.12
C LYS A 344 3.73 -25.72 10.57
N PRO A 345 3.66 -24.44 10.93
CA PRO A 345 3.34 -24.12 12.29
C PRO A 345 2.12 -24.97 12.54
N ASP A 346 2.11 -25.69 13.64
CA ASP A 346 1.07 -26.61 14.01
C ASP A 346 -0.27 -26.07 13.51
N LEU A 347 -0.74 -26.58 12.36
CA LEU A 347 -1.93 -26.06 11.68
C LEU A 347 -3.12 -26.27 12.59
N ASP A 348 -3.05 -27.30 13.43
CA ASP A 348 -4.07 -27.64 14.39
C ASP A 348 -4.05 -26.60 15.52
N ALA A 349 -2.88 -26.22 16.05
CA ALA A 349 -2.78 -25.15 17.02
C ALA A 349 -3.20 -23.78 16.42
N TRP A 350 -2.93 -23.54 15.14
CA TRP A 350 -3.39 -22.32 14.48
C TRP A 350 -4.89 -22.34 14.21
N VAL A 351 -5.45 -23.47 13.80
CA VAL A 351 -6.88 -23.69 13.60
C VAL A 351 -7.60 -23.55 14.94
N ASP A 352 -7.07 -24.16 16.00
CA ASP A 352 -7.61 -24.03 17.36
C ASP A 352 -7.56 -22.58 17.85
N ALA A 353 -6.45 -21.88 17.63
CA ALA A 353 -6.35 -20.46 17.94
C ALA A 353 -7.34 -19.61 17.13
N TRP A 354 -7.60 -20.00 15.86
CA TRP A 354 -8.60 -19.34 15.03
C TRP A 354 -10.02 -19.60 15.55
N TYR A 355 -10.38 -20.84 15.88
CA TYR A 355 -11.68 -21.17 16.47
C TYR A 355 -11.89 -20.51 17.82
N VAL A 356 -10.87 -20.45 18.66
CA VAL A 356 -10.92 -19.71 19.93
C VAL A 356 -11.15 -18.21 19.68
N ARG A 357 -10.49 -17.63 18.67
CA ARG A 357 -10.67 -16.24 18.28
C ARG A 357 -12.08 -15.97 17.75
N GLU A 358 -12.60 -16.81 16.86
CA GLU A 358 -13.96 -16.67 16.33
C GLU A 358 -15.01 -16.90 17.43
N GLY A 359 -14.81 -17.87 18.31
CA GLY A 359 -15.66 -18.08 19.47
C GLY A 359 -15.69 -16.86 20.41
N ARG A 360 -14.53 -16.23 20.66
CA ARG A 360 -14.45 -14.96 21.43
C ARG A 360 -15.18 -13.83 20.72
N LYS A 361 -15.05 -13.72 19.40
CA LYS A 361 -15.74 -12.71 18.60
C LYS A 361 -17.25 -12.86 18.68
N ILE A 362 -17.76 -14.10 18.54
CA ILE A 362 -19.18 -14.42 18.68
C ILE A 362 -19.67 -14.08 20.09
N LYS A 363 -18.91 -14.44 21.13
CA LYS A 363 -19.22 -14.11 22.53
C LYS A 363 -19.24 -12.62 22.74
N PHE A 364 -18.28 -11.89 22.19
CA PHE A 364 -18.18 -10.44 22.23
C PHE A 364 -19.39 -9.75 21.58
N GLU A 365 -19.77 -10.18 20.38
CA GLU A 365 -20.94 -9.70 19.66
C GLU A 365 -22.24 -9.96 20.46
N ALA A 366 -22.34 -11.13 21.08
CA ALA A 366 -23.46 -11.47 21.95
C ALA A 366 -23.51 -10.59 23.21
N MET A 367 -22.38 -10.33 23.86
CA MET A 367 -22.27 -9.41 25.00
C MET A 367 -22.63 -7.98 24.60
N LYS A 368 -22.20 -7.55 23.43
CA LYS A 368 -22.52 -6.21 22.89
C LYS A 368 -24.04 -6.08 22.65
N LYS A 369 -24.66 -7.11 22.04
CA LYS A 369 -26.13 -7.14 21.83
C LYS A 369 -26.93 -7.10 23.14
N ARG A 370 -26.42 -7.72 24.21
CA ARG A 370 -27.06 -7.71 25.54
C ARG A 370 -26.75 -6.46 26.37
N GLY A 371 -25.94 -5.51 25.84
CA GLY A 371 -25.50 -4.32 26.59
C GLY A 371 -24.53 -4.59 27.74
N GLU A 372 -24.04 -5.84 27.85
CA GLU A 372 -23.12 -6.27 28.93
C GLU A 372 -21.67 -5.87 28.66
N PHE A 373 -21.38 -5.46 27.41
CA PHE A 373 -20.02 -5.10 27.03
C PHE A 373 -19.62 -3.76 27.59
N LYS A 374 -18.62 -3.77 28.48
CA LYS A 374 -17.92 -2.57 28.94
C LYS A 374 -16.64 -2.39 28.13
N LYS A 375 -16.59 -1.33 27.36
CA LYS A 375 -15.44 -0.99 26.53
C LYS A 375 -14.21 -0.77 27.42
N PRO A 376 -13.07 -1.46 27.20
CA PRO A 376 -11.86 -1.26 27.98
C PRO A 376 -11.36 0.20 27.86
N PRO A 377 -10.78 0.78 28.92
CA PRO A 377 -10.26 2.16 28.88
C PRO A 377 -9.32 2.43 27.71
N LEU A 378 -8.46 1.50 27.38
CA LEU A 378 -7.52 1.59 26.24
C LEU A 378 -8.23 1.76 24.88
N TRP A 379 -9.44 1.25 24.73
CA TRP A 379 -10.23 1.30 23.49
C TRP A 379 -11.21 2.47 23.42
N MET A 380 -11.34 3.19 24.51
CA MET A 380 -12.22 4.35 24.57
C MET A 380 -11.64 5.51 23.77
N LYS A 381 -12.49 6.27 23.10
CA LYS A 381 -12.12 7.58 22.55
C LYS A 381 -11.82 8.56 23.70
N ASN A 382 -11.10 9.62 23.42
CA ASN A 382 -10.68 10.56 24.46
C ASN A 382 -11.84 11.09 25.32
N TYR A 383 -12.96 11.45 24.68
CA TYR A 383 -14.15 11.93 25.43
C TYR A 383 -14.83 10.80 26.22
N GLU A 384 -14.83 9.55 25.71
CA GLU A 384 -15.37 8.39 26.42
C GLU A 384 -14.51 8.05 27.62
N LEU A 385 -13.20 8.11 27.47
CA LEU A 385 -12.22 7.86 28.52
C LEU A 385 -12.33 8.92 29.64
N TYR A 386 -12.48 10.19 29.25
CA TYR A 386 -12.68 11.28 30.20
C TYR A 386 -13.97 11.10 30.99
N ASN A 387 -15.09 10.79 30.32
CA ASN A 387 -16.37 10.50 30.97
C ASN A 387 -16.31 9.25 31.85
N TYR A 388 -15.56 8.24 31.43
CA TYR A 388 -15.32 7.04 32.22
C TYR A 388 -14.58 7.40 33.53
N TYR A 389 -13.45 8.10 33.40
CA TYR A 389 -12.63 8.52 34.51
C TYR A 389 -13.37 9.45 35.49
N SER A 390 -14.19 10.36 34.98
CA SER A 390 -14.99 11.29 35.84
C SER A 390 -16.03 10.56 36.67
N LYS A 391 -16.56 9.44 36.18
CA LYS A 391 -17.57 8.58 36.86
C LYS A 391 -16.95 7.53 37.77
N LEU A 392 -15.63 7.35 37.73
CA LEU A 392 -14.94 6.37 38.57
C LEU A 392 -14.96 6.83 40.02
N ASP A 393 -15.43 5.97 40.93
CA ASP A 393 -15.32 6.19 42.36
C ASP A 393 -13.85 5.98 42.78
N LYS A 394 -13.12 7.09 42.80
CA LYS A 394 -11.66 7.09 43.04
C LYS A 394 -11.26 6.68 44.43
N ALA A 395 -12.23 6.74 45.41
CA ALA A 395 -12.00 6.38 46.80
C ALA A 395 -12.07 4.84 46.98
N ASN A 396 -12.97 4.18 46.25
CA ASN A 396 -13.24 2.74 46.39
C ASN A 396 -12.75 1.92 45.19
N CYS A 397 -12.17 2.56 44.18
CA CYS A 397 -11.65 1.90 43.00
C CYS A 397 -10.32 1.16 43.32
N ASN A 398 -10.10 0.03 42.66
CA ASN A 398 -8.81 -0.64 42.73
C ASN A 398 -7.70 0.34 42.26
N ILE A 399 -6.69 0.55 43.10
CA ILE A 399 -5.59 1.47 42.88
C ILE A 399 -4.85 1.18 41.57
N GLN A 400 -4.67 -0.12 41.24
CA GLN A 400 -4.01 -0.54 39.98
C GLN A 400 -4.85 -0.15 38.78
N HIS A 401 -6.18 -0.32 38.83
CA HIS A 401 -7.08 0.07 37.77
C HIS A 401 -7.12 1.61 37.59
N LEU A 402 -7.12 2.36 38.70
CA LEU A 402 -7.06 3.80 38.64
C LEU A 402 -5.77 4.31 38.02
N ALA A 403 -4.62 3.75 38.43
CA ALA A 403 -3.32 4.06 37.84
C ALA A 403 -3.25 3.71 36.35
N TYR A 404 -3.83 2.59 35.94
CA TYR A 404 -3.92 2.18 34.55
C TYR A 404 -4.69 3.20 33.69
N VAL A 405 -5.84 3.63 34.15
CA VAL A 405 -6.66 4.64 33.45
C VAL A 405 -5.94 5.99 33.38
N GLU A 406 -5.33 6.42 34.49
CA GLU A 406 -4.58 7.68 34.60
C GLU A 406 -3.36 7.67 33.65
N ASN A 407 -2.64 6.56 33.55
CA ASN A 407 -1.53 6.41 32.60
C ASN A 407 -2.00 6.52 31.13
N ILE A 408 -3.11 5.87 30.76
CA ILE A 408 -3.68 6.03 29.42
C ILE A 408 -4.06 7.49 29.14
N MET A 409 -4.62 8.20 30.12
CA MET A 409 -4.98 9.59 29.97
C MET A 409 -3.75 10.49 29.84
N LEU A 410 -2.70 10.22 30.59
CA LEU A 410 -1.40 10.90 30.54
C LEU A 410 -0.75 10.71 29.18
N ASP A 411 -0.66 9.48 28.71
CA ASP A 411 -0.08 9.12 27.40
C ASP A 411 -0.82 9.80 26.24
N ARG A 412 -2.11 10.09 26.43
CA ARG A 412 -2.93 10.78 25.44
C ARG A 412 -2.97 12.31 25.62
N GLY A 413 -2.25 12.85 26.59
CA GLY A 413 -2.21 14.29 26.86
C GLY A 413 -3.56 14.87 27.35
N LEU A 414 -4.42 14.03 27.96
CA LEU A 414 -5.77 14.44 28.35
C LEU A 414 -5.85 15.19 29.68
N ASN A 415 -4.79 15.14 30.49
CA ASN A 415 -4.72 15.83 31.76
C ASN A 415 -3.28 16.19 32.16
N SER A 416 -3.13 17.28 32.93
CA SER A 416 -1.90 17.68 33.60
C SER A 416 -1.66 16.91 34.91
N PHE A 417 -1.82 15.59 34.90
CA PHE A 417 -1.48 14.78 36.06
C PHE A 417 0.02 14.75 36.24
N THR A 418 0.51 15.19 37.38
CA THR A 418 1.83 14.82 37.86
C THR A 418 1.83 13.31 38.05
N LYS A 419 2.83 12.63 37.45
CA LYS A 419 3.05 11.20 37.69
C LYS A 419 3.00 10.96 39.19
N ARG A 420 1.96 10.29 39.69
CA ARG A 420 2.00 9.79 41.03
C ARG A 420 3.13 8.79 41.10
N ASN A 421 4.18 9.13 41.86
CA ASN A 421 5.21 8.20 42.27
C ASN A 421 4.55 7.11 43.13
N THR A 422 3.88 6.18 42.51
CA THR A 422 3.55 4.93 43.16
C THR A 422 4.88 4.20 43.29
N LYS A 423 5.46 4.16 44.49
CA LYS A 423 6.61 3.34 44.88
C LYS A 423 6.32 1.82 44.72
N HIS A 424 5.27 1.45 44.04
CA HIS A 424 4.98 0.09 43.64
C HIS A 424 5.58 -0.12 42.23
N ASN A 425 6.64 -0.90 42.20
CA ASN A 425 7.32 -1.40 41.01
C ASN A 425 6.28 -1.71 39.93
N LEU A 426 6.26 -0.92 38.84
CA LEU A 426 5.54 -1.22 37.61
C LEU A 426 6.04 -2.50 36.93
N ASN A 427 7.13 -3.08 37.45
CA ASN A 427 7.73 -4.35 37.04
C ASN A 427 7.34 -5.51 37.99
N SER A 428 6.24 -5.42 38.74
CA SER A 428 5.78 -6.59 39.47
C SER A 428 5.22 -7.61 38.48
N PRO A 429 5.56 -8.90 38.61
CA PRO A 429 4.99 -9.98 37.77
C PRO A 429 3.46 -9.97 37.77
N ASP A 430 2.83 -9.52 38.84
CA ASP A 430 1.37 -9.39 38.98
C ASP A 430 0.77 -8.33 38.06
N LEU A 431 1.48 -7.26 37.73
CA LEU A 431 1.00 -6.24 36.81
C LEU A 431 1.10 -6.69 35.36
N GLU A 432 2.20 -7.36 35.00
CA GLU A 432 2.35 -7.99 33.69
C GLU A 432 1.31 -9.10 33.49
N ASP A 433 1.08 -9.95 34.51
CA ASP A 433 0.07 -11.01 34.46
C ASP A 433 -1.36 -10.42 34.42
N PHE A 434 -1.61 -9.31 35.11
CA PHE A 434 -2.90 -8.59 35.05
C PHE A 434 -3.10 -7.93 33.67
N ILE A 435 -2.06 -7.30 33.10
CA ILE A 435 -2.09 -6.73 31.76
C ILE A 435 -2.23 -7.87 30.72
N GLU A 436 -1.48 -8.96 30.88
CA GLU A 436 -1.60 -10.14 30.02
C GLU A 436 -2.95 -10.83 30.13
N ARG A 437 -3.51 -10.98 31.33
CA ARG A 437 -4.87 -11.51 31.52
C ARG A 437 -5.91 -10.59 30.93
N GLY A 438 -5.81 -9.29 31.16
CA GLY A 438 -6.68 -8.30 30.50
C GLY A 438 -6.52 -8.27 28.99
N LEU A 439 -5.30 -8.41 28.47
CA LEU A 439 -5.02 -8.55 27.05
C LEU A 439 -5.48 -9.91 26.51
N ARG A 440 -5.35 -11.00 27.28
CA ARG A 440 -5.85 -12.33 26.87
C ARG A 440 -7.37 -12.42 26.91
N GLU A 441 -8.04 -11.74 27.84
CA GLU A 441 -9.51 -11.66 27.86
C GLU A 441 -10.09 -10.81 26.74
N TYR A 442 -9.33 -9.85 26.21
CA TYR A 442 -9.74 -8.87 25.18
C TYR A 442 -8.90 -8.88 23.92
N GLN A 443 -7.96 -9.84 23.74
CA GLN A 443 -7.25 -10.03 22.49
C GLN A 443 -8.16 -10.64 21.42
N PHE A 444 -8.59 -9.78 20.52
CA PHE A 444 -9.23 -10.12 19.25
C PHE A 444 -8.27 -10.03 18.07
#